data_c8e50b80b97be5b46600b7f5373804a4
#
_entry.id   c8e50b80b97be5b46600b7f5373804a4
#
_cell.length_a   1.000
_cell.length_b   1.000
_cell.length_c   1.000
_cell.angle_alpha   90.00
_cell.angle_beta   90.00
_cell.angle_gamma   90.00
#
_symmetry.space_group_name_H-M   'P 1'
#
loop_
_entity.id
_entity.type
_entity.pdbx_description
1 polymer ?
#
loop_
_entity_poly.entity_id
_entity_poly.type
_entity_poly.pdbx_seq_one_letter_code
_entity_poly.pdbx_strand_id
1 'polypeptide(L)'
;MEEQRKKILIVDDSEMNREILVSMLEGEYDLIQAEDGQQAVYIMSEHHMELSLLLLDMNMPVMNGYEVLQVMKERLWLDRIPVISISADSSDDNIGRAYKLGVSDSFSRPFDAAVVLRRVQNTIALHDKSMGNIQDTLGMLSVFYYVILKVNLTTDSYLILKDGLDDQEKYFDSFTSFSGRLRGFADVDCIYEDDKKEYLEFCNIKRLRKAFAGGNRKEMIRYRRKVKD
;
A
#
# COMPACT_ATOMS: atom_id res chain seq x y z
N MET A 1 17.52 -16.69 14.98
CA MET A 1 16.71 -16.31 13.80
C MET A 1 17.38 -15.06 13.25
N GLU A 2 17.89 -15.09 12.05
CA GLU A 2 18.37 -13.88 11.38
C GLU A 2 17.13 -12.96 11.19
N GLU A 3 17.23 -11.77 11.72
CA GLU A 3 16.20 -10.74 11.54
C GLU A 3 16.24 -10.37 10.04
N GLN A 4 15.13 -10.58 9.34
CA GLN A 4 15.05 -10.32 7.90
C GLN A 4 15.31 -8.83 7.66
N ARG A 5 16.33 -8.51 6.86
CA ARG A 5 16.69 -7.11 6.54
C ARG A 5 15.50 -6.42 5.87
N LYS A 6 15.26 -5.18 6.25
CA LYS A 6 14.20 -4.36 5.65
C LYS A 6 14.57 -3.99 4.22
N LYS A 7 13.59 -3.99 3.32
CA LYS A 7 13.76 -3.78 1.89
C LYS A 7 13.35 -2.36 1.50
N ILE A 8 14.22 -1.64 0.82
CA ILE A 8 14.00 -0.26 0.36
C ILE A 8 14.05 -0.23 -1.17
N LEU A 9 13.07 0.44 -1.80
CA LEU A 9 13.10 0.75 -3.21
C LEU A 9 13.65 2.16 -3.41
N ILE A 10 14.72 2.28 -4.21
CA ILE A 10 15.37 3.55 -4.59
C ILE A 10 14.98 3.87 -6.03
N VAL A 11 14.38 5.04 -6.26
CA VAL A 11 13.88 5.48 -7.56
C VAL A 11 14.47 6.85 -7.89
N ASP A 12 15.35 6.91 -8.87
CA ASP A 12 16.02 8.13 -9.35
C ASP A 12 16.50 7.86 -10.78
N ASP A 13 16.37 8.78 -11.72
CA ASP A 13 16.78 8.58 -13.12
C ASP A 13 18.31 8.64 -13.29
N SER A 14 19.02 9.22 -12.33
CA SER A 14 20.49 9.27 -12.31
C SER A 14 21.08 8.02 -11.66
N GLU A 15 21.78 7.22 -12.45
CA GLU A 15 22.53 6.05 -11.95
C GLU A 15 23.51 6.45 -10.82
N MET A 16 24.21 7.57 -10.98
CA MET A 16 25.11 8.10 -9.95
C MET A 16 24.41 8.34 -8.62
N ASN A 17 23.22 8.92 -8.63
CA ASN A 17 22.44 9.16 -7.41
C ASN A 17 22.03 7.85 -6.75
N ARG A 18 21.58 6.87 -7.55
CA ARG A 18 21.21 5.55 -7.03
C ARG A 18 22.41 4.87 -6.38
N GLU A 19 23.58 4.85 -7.04
CA GLU A 19 24.82 4.27 -6.51
C GLU A 19 25.27 4.94 -5.20
N ILE A 20 25.17 6.26 -5.10
CA ILE A 20 25.46 6.99 -3.85
C ILE A 20 24.53 6.52 -2.72
N LEU A 21 23.23 6.44 -2.97
CA LEU A 21 22.25 6.00 -1.97
C LEU A 21 22.45 4.53 -1.60
N VAL A 22 22.76 3.68 -2.59
CA VAL A 22 23.12 2.28 -2.35
C VAL A 22 24.30 2.18 -1.41
N SER A 23 25.40 2.88 -1.69
CA SER A 23 26.62 2.83 -0.85
C SER A 23 26.38 3.29 0.59
N MET A 24 25.39 4.19 0.80
CA MET A 24 25.01 4.67 2.14
C MET A 24 24.13 3.69 2.92
N LEU A 25 23.36 2.85 2.23
CA LEU A 25 22.27 2.07 2.85
C LEU A 25 22.50 0.55 2.80
N GLU A 26 23.33 0.02 1.91
CA GLU A 26 23.55 -1.43 1.71
C GLU A 26 24.05 -2.17 2.95
N GLY A 27 24.71 -1.45 3.87
CA GLY A 27 25.16 -2.01 5.15
C GLY A 27 24.01 -2.50 6.05
N GLU A 28 22.83 -1.86 5.99
CA GLU A 28 21.69 -2.11 6.89
C GLU A 28 20.44 -2.65 6.19
N TYR A 29 20.28 -2.41 4.88
CA TYR A 29 19.04 -2.68 4.14
C TYR A 29 19.26 -3.54 2.90
N ASP A 30 18.23 -4.26 2.48
CA ASP A 30 18.15 -4.85 1.15
C ASP A 30 17.60 -3.81 0.18
N LEU A 31 18.28 -3.59 -0.93
CA LEU A 31 17.99 -2.49 -1.83
C LEU A 31 17.52 -2.98 -3.20
N ILE A 32 16.44 -2.39 -3.69
CA ILE A 32 15.98 -2.55 -5.07
C ILE A 32 16.09 -1.17 -5.73
N GLN A 33 16.48 -1.13 -7.00
CA GLN A 33 16.62 0.10 -7.75
C GLN A 33 15.61 0.16 -8.90
N ALA A 34 15.15 1.38 -9.21
CA ALA A 34 14.37 1.69 -10.41
C ALA A 34 14.89 3.01 -11.02
N GLU A 35 14.92 3.07 -12.34
CA GLU A 35 15.43 4.24 -13.09
C GLU A 35 14.35 5.23 -13.48
N ASP A 36 13.08 4.88 -13.34
CA ASP A 36 11.93 5.75 -13.58
C ASP A 36 10.70 5.30 -12.76
N GLY A 37 9.66 6.13 -12.83
CA GLY A 37 8.42 5.86 -12.10
C GLY A 37 7.64 4.65 -12.63
N GLN A 38 7.74 4.30 -13.92
CA GLN A 38 7.05 3.12 -14.48
C GLN A 38 7.65 1.83 -13.92
N GLN A 39 8.98 1.76 -13.90
CA GLN A 39 9.69 0.62 -13.31
C GLN A 39 9.40 0.51 -11.81
N ALA A 40 9.35 1.66 -11.10
CA ALA A 40 8.98 1.69 -9.69
C ALA A 40 7.57 1.14 -9.43
N VAL A 41 6.58 1.55 -10.23
CA VAL A 41 5.20 1.05 -10.13
C VAL A 41 5.13 -0.44 -10.46
N TYR A 42 5.88 -0.92 -11.46
CA TYR A 42 5.96 -2.34 -11.78
C TYR A 42 6.53 -3.15 -10.60
N ILE A 43 7.66 -2.74 -10.02
CA ILE A 43 8.28 -3.39 -8.86
C ILE A 43 7.32 -3.40 -7.67
N MET A 44 6.65 -2.29 -7.39
CA MET A 44 5.66 -2.23 -6.31
C MET A 44 4.46 -3.14 -6.57
N SER A 45 4.05 -3.35 -7.83
CA SER A 45 2.93 -4.25 -8.14
C SER A 45 3.24 -5.71 -7.75
N GLU A 46 4.50 -6.11 -7.85
CA GLU A 46 4.95 -7.47 -7.53
C GLU A 46 5.38 -7.62 -6.05
N HIS A 47 5.98 -6.55 -5.47
CA HIS A 47 6.72 -6.65 -4.20
C HIS A 47 6.25 -5.68 -3.10
N HIS A 48 5.13 -4.96 -3.25
CA HIS A 48 4.69 -3.95 -2.27
C HIS A 48 4.52 -4.50 -0.84
N MET A 49 4.29 -5.80 -0.68
CA MET A 49 4.17 -6.46 0.63
C MET A 49 5.51 -6.59 1.37
N GLU A 50 6.61 -6.55 0.64
CA GLU A 50 7.98 -6.73 1.17
C GLU A 50 8.70 -5.40 1.41
N LEU A 51 8.23 -4.33 0.76
CA LEU A 51 8.86 -3.01 0.84
C LEU A 51 8.57 -2.34 2.18
N SER A 52 9.63 -1.84 2.82
CA SER A 52 9.58 -1.09 4.06
C SER A 52 9.68 0.42 3.87
N LEU A 53 10.20 0.88 2.73
CA LEU A 53 10.35 2.30 2.38
C LEU A 53 10.53 2.48 0.87
N LEU A 54 10.08 3.62 0.37
CA LEU A 54 10.37 4.14 -0.97
C LEU A 54 11.19 5.43 -0.85
N LEU A 55 12.36 5.49 -1.48
CA LEU A 55 13.10 6.71 -1.77
C LEU A 55 12.76 7.12 -3.20
N LEU A 56 12.18 8.32 -3.39
CA LEU A 56 11.57 8.71 -4.66
C LEU A 56 12.05 10.07 -5.12
N ASP A 57 12.77 10.11 -6.24
CA ASP A 57 13.02 11.39 -6.94
C ASP A 57 11.72 11.92 -7.52
N MET A 58 11.48 13.21 -7.30
CA MET A 58 10.28 13.87 -7.77
C MET A 58 10.36 14.27 -9.24
N ASN A 59 11.58 14.40 -9.79
CA ASN A 59 11.82 14.92 -11.14
C ASN A 59 12.51 13.88 -12.02
N MET A 60 11.73 12.99 -12.60
CA MET A 60 12.21 11.95 -13.50
C MET A 60 11.48 12.00 -14.85
N PRO A 61 12.13 11.56 -15.96
CA PRO A 61 11.47 11.38 -17.25
C PRO A 61 10.46 10.20 -17.19
N VAL A 62 9.67 10.05 -18.25
CA VAL A 62 8.69 8.98 -18.46
C VAL A 62 7.52 9.05 -17.48
N MET A 63 7.78 8.89 -16.17
CA MET A 63 6.81 8.99 -15.09
C MET A 63 7.50 9.63 -13.88
N ASN A 64 7.08 10.83 -13.51
CA ASN A 64 7.66 11.58 -12.41
C ASN A 64 7.16 11.12 -11.04
N GLY A 65 7.82 11.59 -9.95
CA GLY A 65 7.48 11.15 -8.59
C GLY A 65 6.05 11.51 -8.15
N TYR A 66 5.48 12.61 -8.65
CA TYR A 66 4.09 12.97 -8.34
C TYR A 66 3.10 11.98 -8.94
N GLU A 67 3.36 11.48 -10.14
CA GLU A 67 2.54 10.47 -10.80
C GLU A 67 2.66 9.11 -10.09
N VAL A 68 3.86 8.75 -9.63
CA VAL A 68 4.07 7.55 -8.77
C VAL A 68 3.24 7.66 -7.50
N LEU A 69 3.30 8.79 -6.78
CA LEU A 69 2.50 9.01 -5.57
C LEU A 69 0.99 8.93 -5.84
N GLN A 70 0.54 9.42 -6.99
CA GLN A 70 -0.87 9.32 -7.38
C GLN A 70 -1.29 7.85 -7.53
N VAL A 71 -0.49 7.02 -8.22
CA VAL A 71 -0.74 5.57 -8.35
C VAL A 71 -0.72 4.88 -6.97
N MET A 72 0.26 5.21 -6.13
CA MET A 72 0.34 4.66 -4.78
C MET A 72 -0.89 4.98 -3.94
N LYS A 73 -1.41 6.20 -4.05
CA LYS A 73 -2.65 6.62 -3.38
C LYS A 73 -3.87 5.88 -3.90
N GLU A 74 -3.98 5.72 -5.21
CA GLU A 74 -5.09 4.99 -5.84
C GLU A 74 -5.10 3.51 -5.45
N ARG A 75 -3.91 2.91 -5.33
CA ARG A 75 -3.74 1.51 -4.94
C ARG A 75 -3.64 1.28 -3.43
N LEU A 76 -3.75 2.33 -2.61
CA LEU A 76 -3.61 2.29 -1.15
C LEU A 76 -2.22 1.85 -0.66
N TRP A 77 -1.20 1.94 -1.50
CA TRP A 77 0.17 1.58 -1.12
C TRP A 77 0.81 2.56 -0.15
N LEU A 78 0.40 3.85 -0.16
CA LEU A 78 0.86 4.87 0.79
C LEU A 78 0.53 4.55 2.25
N ASP A 79 -0.50 3.74 2.49
CA ASP A 79 -0.85 3.30 3.84
C ASP A 79 0.15 2.27 4.39
N ARG A 80 0.93 1.63 3.52
CA ARG A 80 1.84 0.54 3.86
C ARG A 80 3.30 0.88 3.65
N ILE A 81 3.61 1.62 2.58
CA ILE A 81 4.97 1.96 2.18
C ILE A 81 5.16 3.45 2.44
N PRO A 82 5.89 3.84 3.50
CA PRO A 82 6.25 5.24 3.70
C PRO A 82 7.18 5.71 2.59
N VAL A 83 7.06 6.98 2.22
CA VAL A 83 7.83 7.58 1.12
C VAL A 83 8.68 8.71 1.65
N ILE A 84 9.95 8.71 1.29
CA ILE A 84 10.83 9.87 1.42
C ILE A 84 11.07 10.43 0.02
N SER A 85 10.70 11.69 -0.21
CA SER A 85 10.98 12.35 -1.47
C SER A 85 12.41 12.87 -1.52
N ILE A 86 13.02 12.76 -2.72
CA ILE A 86 14.32 13.31 -3.04
C ILE A 86 14.07 14.52 -3.97
N SER A 87 14.68 15.68 -3.67
CA SER A 87 14.50 16.87 -4.48
C SER A 87 15.83 17.58 -4.71
N ALA A 88 16.01 18.14 -5.92
CA ALA A 88 17.09 19.08 -6.18
C ALA A 88 16.76 20.50 -5.70
N ASP A 89 15.45 20.78 -5.57
CA ASP A 89 14.94 22.10 -5.20
C ASP A 89 14.19 22.01 -3.87
N SER A 90 14.66 22.77 -2.90
CA SER A 90 14.08 22.86 -1.56
C SER A 90 13.04 23.99 -1.45
N SER A 91 12.38 24.37 -2.56
CA SER A 91 11.32 25.36 -2.52
C SER A 91 10.14 24.85 -1.67
N ASP A 92 9.65 25.68 -0.77
CA ASP A 92 8.57 25.34 0.18
C ASP A 92 7.30 24.85 -0.54
N ASP A 93 7.02 25.33 -1.74
CA ASP A 93 5.85 24.96 -2.53
C ASP A 93 5.92 23.50 -3.02
N ASN A 94 7.07 23.04 -3.49
CA ASN A 94 7.25 21.66 -3.96
C ASN A 94 7.22 20.65 -2.80
N ILE A 95 7.86 21.00 -1.69
CA ILE A 95 7.84 20.21 -0.46
C ILE A 95 6.40 20.09 0.07
N GLY A 96 5.69 21.23 0.16
CA GLY A 96 4.29 21.24 0.62
C GLY A 96 3.35 20.43 -0.26
N ARG A 97 3.59 20.41 -1.58
CA ARG A 97 2.82 19.57 -2.52
C ARG A 97 3.07 18.07 -2.29
N ALA A 98 4.32 17.66 -2.09
CA ALA A 98 4.70 16.29 -1.83
C ALA A 98 4.05 15.75 -0.53
N TYR A 99 4.11 16.52 0.56
CA TYR A 99 3.45 16.16 1.82
C TYR A 99 1.92 16.03 1.68
N LYS A 100 1.25 16.91 0.93
CA LYS A 100 -0.20 16.79 0.66
C LYS A 100 -0.57 15.51 -0.11
N LEU A 101 0.38 14.95 -0.85
CA LEU A 101 0.21 13.67 -1.56
C LEU A 101 0.53 12.44 -0.72
N GLY A 102 1.07 12.63 0.49
CA GLY A 102 1.31 11.52 1.43
C GLY A 102 2.78 11.14 1.61
N VAL A 103 3.72 11.99 1.17
CA VAL A 103 5.14 11.81 1.48
C VAL A 103 5.35 11.93 2.99
N SER A 104 6.13 11.03 3.56
CA SER A 104 6.40 10.95 5.02
C SER A 104 7.53 11.87 5.45
N ASP A 105 8.57 12.03 4.61
CA ASP A 105 9.71 12.91 4.84
C ASP A 105 10.36 13.30 3.50
N SER A 106 11.33 14.23 3.53
CA SER A 106 12.05 14.67 2.35
C SER A 106 13.50 15.01 2.66
N PHE A 107 14.40 14.82 1.70
CA PHE A 107 15.75 15.36 1.76
C PHE A 107 16.18 15.88 0.38
N SER A 108 17.14 16.81 0.39
CA SER A 108 17.67 17.41 -0.82
C SER A 108 19.07 16.93 -1.16
N ARG A 109 19.44 17.08 -2.41
CA ARG A 109 20.83 16.95 -2.88
C ARG A 109 21.63 18.21 -2.54
N PRO A 110 22.95 18.12 -2.22
CA PRO A 110 23.77 16.89 -2.17
C PRO A 110 23.46 16.04 -0.95
N PHE A 111 23.66 14.71 -1.07
CA PHE A 111 23.36 13.76 0.00
C PHE A 111 24.43 13.81 1.11
N ASP A 112 23.96 13.88 2.35
CA ASP A 112 24.75 13.64 3.55
C ASP A 112 24.37 12.25 4.12
N ALA A 113 25.35 11.36 4.21
CA ALA A 113 25.12 9.97 4.60
C ALA A 113 24.47 9.84 5.99
N ALA A 114 24.91 10.65 6.97
CA ALA A 114 24.35 10.60 8.32
C ALA A 114 22.90 11.10 8.34
N VAL A 115 22.58 12.12 7.54
CA VAL A 115 21.23 12.66 7.42
C VAL A 115 20.32 11.67 6.72
N VAL A 116 20.75 11.08 5.59
CA VAL A 116 19.98 10.09 4.83
C VAL A 116 19.67 8.88 5.71
N LEU A 117 20.70 8.28 6.32
CA LEU A 117 20.53 7.10 7.16
C LEU A 117 19.57 7.37 8.32
N ARG A 118 19.75 8.49 9.02
CA ARG A 118 18.88 8.86 10.15
C ARG A 118 17.43 9.08 9.74
N ARG A 119 17.17 9.73 8.59
CA ARG A 119 15.81 9.94 8.08
C ARG A 119 15.14 8.63 7.68
N VAL A 120 15.88 7.75 7.00
CA VAL A 120 15.41 6.41 6.66
C VAL A 120 15.02 5.63 7.93
N GLN A 121 15.91 5.54 8.90
CA GLN A 121 15.66 4.85 10.17
C GLN A 121 14.44 5.41 10.91
N ASN A 122 14.36 6.74 11.06
CA ASN A 122 13.25 7.40 11.74
C ASN A 122 11.91 7.19 11.02
N THR A 123 11.90 7.31 9.70
CA THR A 123 10.67 7.14 8.90
C THR A 123 10.13 5.73 9.01
N ILE A 124 11.00 4.72 8.90
CA ILE A 124 10.63 3.32 9.06
C ILE A 124 10.12 3.06 10.49
N ALA A 125 10.84 3.52 11.52
CA ALA A 125 10.47 3.30 12.92
C ALA A 125 9.11 3.94 13.28
N LEU A 126 8.85 5.15 12.80
CA LEU A 126 7.56 5.83 13.00
C LEU A 126 6.42 5.12 12.30
N HIS A 127 6.66 4.65 11.07
CA HIS A 127 5.67 3.89 10.32
C HIS A 127 5.36 2.55 10.99
N ASP A 128 6.38 1.78 11.42
CA ASP A 128 6.20 0.52 12.12
C ASP A 128 5.42 0.69 13.43
N LYS A 129 5.72 1.74 14.20
CA LYS A 129 4.97 2.06 15.41
C LYS A 129 3.52 2.39 15.13
N SER A 130 3.24 3.14 14.07
CA SER A 130 1.87 3.44 13.62
C SER A 130 1.12 2.18 13.21
N MET A 131 1.78 1.31 12.44
CA MET A 131 1.20 0.03 12.02
C MET A 131 0.99 -0.92 13.20
N GLY A 132 1.90 -0.95 14.18
CA GLY A 132 1.73 -1.72 15.42
C GLY A 132 0.47 -1.30 16.17
N ASN A 133 0.24 -0.01 16.35
CA ASN A 133 -0.97 0.51 17.00
C ASN A 133 -2.27 0.13 16.23
N ILE A 134 -2.21 0.11 14.90
CA ILE A 134 -3.33 -0.34 14.06
C ILE A 134 -3.55 -1.84 14.26
N GLN A 135 -2.48 -2.64 14.26
CA GLN A 135 -2.55 -4.09 14.48
C GLN A 135 -3.11 -4.44 15.86
N ASP A 136 -2.73 -3.72 16.91
CA ASP A 136 -3.29 -3.90 18.26
C ASP A 136 -4.80 -3.63 18.27
N THR A 137 -5.23 -2.54 17.61
CA THR A 137 -6.66 -2.21 17.49
C THR A 137 -7.40 -3.26 16.65
N LEU A 138 -6.80 -3.73 15.56
CA LEU A 138 -7.35 -4.81 14.75
C LEU A 138 -7.36 -6.14 15.51
N GLY A 139 -6.37 -6.38 16.37
CA GLY A 139 -6.33 -7.53 17.28
C GLY A 139 -7.55 -7.58 18.19
N MET A 140 -7.95 -6.45 18.77
CA MET A 140 -9.18 -6.34 19.57
C MET A 140 -10.45 -6.60 18.73
N LEU A 141 -10.49 -6.09 17.50
CA LEU A 141 -11.60 -6.33 16.57
C LEU A 141 -11.61 -7.76 16.02
N SER A 142 -10.48 -8.46 16.09
CA SER A 142 -10.31 -9.81 15.52
C SER A 142 -11.19 -10.87 16.16
N VAL A 143 -11.66 -10.63 17.38
CA VAL A 143 -12.63 -11.48 18.06
C VAL A 143 -14.01 -11.45 17.35
N PHE A 144 -14.31 -10.33 16.68
CA PHE A 144 -15.64 -10.08 16.08
C PHE A 144 -15.65 -10.17 14.56
N TYR A 145 -14.50 -9.97 13.92
CA TYR A 145 -14.41 -9.87 12.46
C TYR A 145 -13.39 -10.86 11.91
N TYR A 146 -13.83 -11.63 10.92
CA TYR A 146 -13.03 -12.65 10.25
C TYR A 146 -12.03 -12.02 9.25
N VAL A 147 -12.51 -11.09 8.45
CA VAL A 147 -11.70 -10.32 7.49
C VAL A 147 -11.99 -8.83 7.67
N ILE A 148 -10.96 -8.00 7.63
CA ILE A 148 -11.07 -6.54 7.66
C ILE A 148 -10.34 -5.98 6.44
N LEU A 149 -11.04 -5.22 5.62
CA LEU A 149 -10.51 -4.59 4.42
C LEU A 149 -10.65 -3.08 4.49
N LYS A 150 -9.64 -2.35 4.03
CA LYS A 150 -9.74 -0.94 3.64
C LYS A 150 -9.98 -0.88 2.14
N VAL A 151 -11.00 -0.17 1.69
CA VAL A 151 -11.41 -0.16 0.28
C VAL A 151 -11.49 1.26 -0.24
N ASN A 152 -10.88 1.50 -1.41
CA ASN A 152 -11.12 2.70 -2.19
C ASN A 152 -12.22 2.40 -3.24
N LEU A 153 -13.44 2.84 -2.95
CA LEU A 153 -14.57 2.61 -3.84
C LEU A 153 -14.44 3.36 -5.18
N THR A 154 -13.64 4.42 -5.26
CA THR A 154 -13.45 5.18 -6.51
C THR A 154 -12.54 4.45 -7.50
N THR A 155 -11.48 3.85 -7.03
CA THR A 155 -10.50 3.12 -7.86
C THR A 155 -10.73 1.62 -7.88
N ASP A 156 -11.68 1.11 -7.09
CA ASP A 156 -11.96 -0.32 -6.90
C ASP A 156 -10.75 -1.09 -6.31
N SER A 157 -9.87 -0.39 -5.59
CA SER A 157 -8.72 -0.98 -4.93
C SER A 157 -9.01 -1.30 -3.47
N TYR A 158 -8.25 -2.22 -2.89
CA TYR A 158 -8.40 -2.60 -1.49
C TYR A 158 -7.06 -2.96 -0.85
N LEU A 159 -7.02 -2.88 0.46
CA LEU A 159 -5.93 -3.32 1.32
C LEU A 159 -6.51 -4.26 2.38
N ILE A 160 -5.89 -5.43 2.55
CA ILE A 160 -6.26 -6.38 3.61
C ILE A 160 -5.60 -5.89 4.89
N LEU A 161 -6.41 -5.52 5.88
CA LEU A 161 -5.94 -5.12 7.20
C LEU A 161 -5.88 -6.31 8.16
N LYS A 162 -6.79 -7.27 7.97
CA LYS A 162 -6.81 -8.55 8.67
C LYS A 162 -7.38 -9.61 7.76
N ASP A 163 -6.67 -10.71 7.67
CA ASP A 163 -7.14 -11.93 7.01
C ASP A 163 -7.22 -13.07 8.03
N GLY A 164 -8.41 -13.63 8.20
CA GLY A 164 -8.67 -14.83 8.99
C GLY A 164 -8.93 -16.03 8.09
N LEU A 165 -8.60 -15.91 6.80
CA LEU A 165 -8.80 -16.95 5.81
C LEU A 165 -7.74 -18.04 5.96
N ASP A 166 -8.14 -19.30 5.83
CA ASP A 166 -7.23 -20.45 5.80
C ASP A 166 -6.39 -20.46 4.51
N ASP A 167 -5.29 -21.21 4.50
CA ASP A 167 -4.37 -21.32 3.35
C ASP A 167 -5.05 -21.66 2.01
N GLN A 168 -6.19 -22.35 2.04
CA GLN A 168 -6.98 -22.64 0.85
C GLN A 168 -7.73 -21.42 0.28
N GLU A 169 -7.88 -20.38 1.07
CA GLU A 169 -8.56 -19.14 0.72
C GLU A 169 -7.59 -18.04 0.24
N LYS A 170 -6.27 -18.28 0.25
CA LYS A 170 -5.24 -17.42 -0.37
C LYS A 170 -5.47 -17.17 -1.87
N TYR A 171 -6.31 -17.98 -2.50
CA TYR A 171 -6.81 -17.71 -3.86
C TYR A 171 -7.40 -16.29 -3.99
N PHE A 172 -7.99 -15.75 -2.93
CA PHE A 172 -8.56 -14.41 -2.93
C PHE A 172 -7.51 -13.29 -2.96
N ASP A 173 -6.25 -13.58 -2.66
CA ASP A 173 -5.15 -12.63 -2.71
C ASP A 173 -4.69 -12.36 -4.15
N SER A 174 -5.09 -13.22 -5.11
CA SER A 174 -4.80 -13.03 -6.53
C SER A 174 -5.65 -11.93 -7.20
N PHE A 175 -6.72 -11.45 -6.56
CA PHE A 175 -7.57 -10.42 -7.13
C PHE A 175 -6.97 -9.02 -6.92
N THR A 176 -6.81 -8.29 -8.02
CA THR A 176 -6.26 -6.92 -8.01
C THR A 176 -7.31 -5.85 -7.72
N SER A 177 -8.62 -6.23 -7.71
CA SER A 177 -9.73 -5.31 -7.46
C SER A 177 -10.68 -5.82 -6.38
N PHE A 178 -11.27 -4.91 -5.61
CA PHE A 178 -12.25 -5.23 -4.60
C PHE A 178 -13.50 -5.93 -5.18
N SER A 179 -14.01 -5.42 -6.29
CA SER A 179 -15.16 -6.04 -6.97
C SER A 179 -14.82 -7.42 -7.54
N GLY A 180 -13.57 -7.64 -7.97
CA GLY A 180 -13.06 -8.95 -8.39
C GLY A 180 -13.02 -9.94 -7.23
N ARG A 181 -12.45 -9.52 -6.09
CA ARG A 181 -12.40 -10.33 -4.86
C ARG A 181 -13.80 -10.76 -4.40
N LEU A 182 -14.76 -9.83 -4.36
CA LEU A 182 -16.13 -10.13 -3.94
C LEU A 182 -16.83 -11.12 -4.88
N ARG A 183 -16.66 -10.97 -6.19
CA ARG A 183 -17.19 -11.93 -7.17
C ARG A 183 -16.52 -13.28 -7.04
N GLY A 184 -15.20 -13.31 -6.98
CA GLY A 184 -14.44 -14.55 -6.77
C GLY A 184 -14.92 -15.31 -5.52
N PHE A 185 -15.20 -14.60 -4.42
CA PHE A 185 -15.75 -15.20 -3.21
C PHE A 185 -17.13 -15.83 -3.43
N ALA A 186 -17.98 -15.24 -4.26
CA ALA A 186 -19.26 -15.81 -4.65
C ALA A 186 -19.12 -17.00 -5.63
N ASP A 187 -18.10 -16.96 -6.51
CA ASP A 187 -17.91 -17.95 -7.58
C ASP A 187 -17.29 -19.26 -7.08
N VAL A 188 -16.40 -19.23 -6.06
CA VAL A 188 -15.79 -20.47 -5.47
C VAL A 188 -16.72 -21.23 -4.50
N ASP A 189 -18.01 -21.04 -4.64
CA ASP A 189 -19.02 -21.78 -3.85
C ASP A 189 -18.93 -21.58 -2.33
N CYS A 190 -18.38 -20.43 -1.90
CA CYS A 190 -18.30 -20.07 -0.49
C CYS A 190 -19.64 -19.57 0.09
N ILE A 191 -20.63 -19.29 -0.73
CA ILE A 191 -21.94 -18.76 -0.33
C ILE A 191 -23.04 -19.74 -0.73
N TYR A 192 -24.06 -19.91 0.13
CA TYR A 192 -25.23 -20.69 -0.24
C TYR A 192 -25.95 -20.05 -1.43
N GLU A 193 -26.40 -20.90 -2.37
CA GLU A 193 -26.96 -20.45 -3.65
C GLU A 193 -28.13 -19.47 -3.49
N ASP A 194 -28.98 -19.72 -2.50
CA ASP A 194 -30.14 -18.83 -2.20
C ASP A 194 -29.71 -17.40 -1.79
N ASP A 195 -28.53 -17.26 -1.17
CA ASP A 195 -28.03 -15.99 -0.68
C ASP A 195 -27.12 -15.27 -1.72
N LYS A 196 -26.66 -15.99 -2.73
CA LYS A 196 -25.65 -15.53 -3.70
C LYS A 196 -26.12 -14.32 -4.50
N LYS A 197 -27.37 -14.31 -4.94
CA LYS A 197 -27.93 -13.18 -5.71
C LYS A 197 -27.96 -11.90 -4.87
N GLU A 198 -28.48 -11.97 -3.66
CA GLU A 198 -28.56 -10.80 -2.75
C GLU A 198 -27.16 -10.32 -2.38
N TYR A 199 -26.22 -11.25 -2.13
CA TYR A 199 -24.83 -10.92 -1.87
C TYR A 199 -24.18 -10.16 -3.03
N LEU A 200 -24.32 -10.61 -4.28
CA LEU A 200 -23.75 -9.94 -5.45
C LEU A 200 -24.38 -8.57 -5.71
N GLU A 201 -25.68 -8.43 -5.50
CA GLU A 201 -26.36 -7.13 -5.58
C GLU A 201 -25.85 -6.17 -4.50
N PHE A 202 -25.70 -6.65 -3.26
CA PHE A 202 -25.15 -5.85 -2.16
C PHE A 202 -23.73 -5.40 -2.44
N CYS A 203 -22.88 -6.29 -2.94
CA CYS A 203 -21.48 -6.05 -3.24
C CYS A 203 -21.22 -5.23 -4.50
N ASN A 204 -22.28 -4.77 -5.19
CA ASN A 204 -22.14 -3.95 -6.39
C ASN A 204 -21.50 -2.59 -6.04
N ILE A 205 -20.31 -2.34 -6.62
CA ILE A 205 -19.53 -1.14 -6.30
C ILE A 205 -20.23 0.17 -6.65
N LYS A 206 -21.04 0.17 -7.73
CA LYS A 206 -21.84 1.38 -8.10
C LYS A 206 -22.91 1.67 -7.06
N ARG A 207 -23.56 0.61 -6.54
CA ARG A 207 -24.51 0.70 -5.45
C ARG A 207 -23.86 1.24 -4.18
N LEU A 208 -22.71 0.66 -3.79
CA LEU A 208 -21.95 1.08 -2.60
C LEU A 208 -21.50 2.54 -2.71
N ARG A 209 -20.96 2.96 -3.86
CA ARG A 209 -20.61 4.36 -4.11
C ARG A 209 -21.80 5.29 -3.90
N LYS A 210 -22.94 4.94 -4.46
CA LYS A 210 -24.18 5.75 -4.32
C LYS A 210 -24.64 5.83 -2.87
N ALA A 211 -24.63 4.71 -2.15
CA ALA A 211 -25.02 4.64 -0.75
C ALA A 211 -24.17 5.55 0.13
N PHE A 212 -22.81 5.43 0.02
CA PHE A 212 -21.91 6.23 0.83
C PHE A 212 -21.83 7.70 0.41
N ALA A 213 -21.97 8.01 -0.89
CA ALA A 213 -22.09 9.40 -1.36
C ALA A 213 -23.37 10.07 -0.86
N GLY A 214 -24.43 9.31 -0.63
CA GLY A 214 -25.69 9.77 -0.04
C GLY A 214 -25.65 9.96 1.48
N GLY A 215 -24.49 9.80 2.11
CA GLY A 215 -24.28 10.02 3.55
C GLY A 215 -24.46 8.78 4.43
N ASN A 216 -24.71 7.61 3.87
CA ASN A 216 -24.71 6.38 4.64
C ASN A 216 -23.34 6.15 5.27
N ARG A 217 -23.32 5.82 6.56
CA ARG A 217 -22.07 5.52 7.29
C ARG A 217 -21.85 4.03 7.47
N LYS A 218 -22.85 3.21 7.19
CA LYS A 218 -22.83 1.77 7.38
C LYS A 218 -23.79 1.08 6.43
N GLU A 219 -23.31 0.04 5.79
CA GLU A 219 -24.10 -0.91 5.01
C GLU A 219 -23.83 -2.32 5.56
N MET A 220 -24.81 -3.18 5.57
CA MET A 220 -24.72 -4.51 6.15
C MET A 220 -25.57 -5.52 5.38
N ILE A 221 -25.02 -6.72 5.16
CA ILE A 221 -25.75 -7.88 4.65
C ILE A 221 -25.46 -9.08 5.56
N ARG A 222 -26.42 -9.96 5.68
CA ARG A 222 -26.23 -11.27 6.29
C ARG A 222 -26.39 -12.34 5.22
N TYR A 223 -25.44 -13.28 5.16
CA TYR A 223 -25.48 -14.41 4.26
C TYR A 223 -24.89 -15.64 4.94
N ARG A 224 -25.29 -16.82 4.48
CA ARG A 224 -24.77 -18.08 4.98
C ARG A 224 -23.53 -18.46 4.20
N ARG A 225 -22.47 -18.79 4.91
CA ARG A 225 -21.21 -19.27 4.33
C ARG A 225 -21.15 -20.78 4.40
N LYS A 226 -20.72 -21.41 3.32
CA LYS A 226 -20.36 -22.82 3.31
C LYS A 226 -18.96 -22.95 3.93
N VAL A 227 -18.85 -23.72 5.01
CA VAL A 227 -17.57 -24.10 5.61
C VAL A 227 -17.23 -25.46 5.03
N LYS A 228 -16.07 -25.60 4.44
CA LYS A 228 -15.54 -26.92 4.06
C LYS A 228 -15.03 -27.59 5.34
N ASP A 229 -15.52 -28.78 5.62
CA ASP A 229 -15.01 -29.65 6.68
C ASP A 229 -13.59 -30.12 6.37
#